data_11fcd5ee649199bcdf2d2b3124f763c4
#
_entry.id   11fcd5ee649199bcdf2d2b3124f763c4
#
_cell.length_a   1.000
_cell.length_b   1.000
_cell.length_c   1.000
_cell.angle_alpha   90.00
_cell.angle_beta   90.00
_cell.angle_gamma   90.00
#
_symmetry.space_group_name_H-M   'P 1'
#
loop_
_entity.id
_entity.type
_entity.pdbx_description
1 polymer ?
#
loop_
_entity_poly.entity_id
_entity_poly.type
_entity_poly.pdbx_seq_one_letter_code
_entity_poly.pdbx_strand_id
1 'polypeptide(L)'
;MKFRFFLRFAAVFSAFGAAALGAKYQKLKEQKLSLPHGFTVTAHTGCDGSPDNSIESIQRAIFLNVPVIENDLTLRADGTPVFMHAESAGDGGLLFAEAQYYIASNSSTVLQNLDLKVFENLDQIQSIVKKAGLIGRCFFTGVEKDNAAKVKKYAPEIPYYLNMKLNVLRLRDKEYLRWTADEIKHAGAVGINCKYTYLSKALVEVMHERGLSVSVWTVDKKPLMLYVLSFAPDNITTRNPRLLMSLIK
;
A
#
# COMPACT_ATOMS: atom_id res chain seq x y z
N MET A 1 -50.37 10.87 11.58
CA MET A 1 -50.27 9.42 11.24
C MET A 1 -49.20 9.09 10.18
N LYS A 2 -48.77 10.03 9.31
CA LYS A 2 -47.78 9.81 8.24
C LYS A 2 -46.32 9.74 8.71
N PHE A 3 -45.95 10.35 9.83
CA PHE A 3 -44.56 10.41 10.32
C PHE A 3 -44.08 9.09 10.98
N ARG A 4 -44.98 8.31 11.58
CA ARG A 4 -44.63 6.99 12.16
C ARG A 4 -44.41 5.88 11.11
N PHE A 5 -44.95 6.04 9.92
CA PHE A 5 -44.80 5.09 8.82
C PHE A 5 -43.39 5.22 8.17
N PHE A 6 -42.87 6.44 8.04
CA PHE A 6 -41.54 6.69 7.48
C PHE A 6 -40.40 6.18 8.37
N LEU A 7 -40.53 6.32 9.70
CA LEU A 7 -39.55 5.82 10.66
C LEU A 7 -39.47 4.27 10.68
N ARG A 8 -40.59 3.60 10.48
CA ARG A 8 -40.62 2.13 10.40
C ARG A 8 -39.99 1.62 9.09
N PHE A 9 -40.15 2.29 7.96
CA PHE A 9 -39.53 1.93 6.70
C PHE A 9 -38.02 2.16 6.74
N ALA A 10 -37.51 3.26 7.29
CA ALA A 10 -36.09 3.53 7.44
C ALA A 10 -35.41 2.52 8.39
N ALA A 11 -36.08 2.13 9.48
CA ALA A 11 -35.55 1.12 10.41
C ALA A 11 -35.52 -0.30 9.80
N VAL A 12 -36.49 -0.65 8.97
CA VAL A 12 -36.52 -1.94 8.26
C VAL A 12 -35.42 -1.98 7.19
N PHE A 13 -35.23 -0.92 6.41
CA PHE A 13 -34.14 -0.85 5.43
C PHE A 13 -32.75 -0.88 6.08
N SER A 14 -32.55 -0.25 7.24
CA SER A 14 -31.30 -0.32 7.98
C SER A 14 -31.05 -1.71 8.59
N ALA A 15 -32.08 -2.40 9.07
CA ALA A 15 -31.98 -3.74 9.61
C ALA A 15 -31.69 -4.80 8.53
N PHE A 16 -32.33 -4.71 7.37
CA PHE A 16 -32.00 -5.57 6.22
C PHE A 16 -30.60 -5.32 5.68
N GLY A 17 -30.16 -4.05 5.62
CA GLY A 17 -28.80 -3.69 5.24
C GLY A 17 -27.75 -4.25 6.21
N ALA A 18 -28.00 -4.15 7.53
CA ALA A 18 -27.13 -4.68 8.56
C ALA A 18 -27.07 -6.22 8.55
N ALA A 19 -28.21 -6.89 8.36
CA ALA A 19 -28.27 -8.36 8.25
C ALA A 19 -27.54 -8.87 7.00
N ALA A 20 -27.72 -8.22 5.85
CA ALA A 20 -27.02 -8.55 4.62
C ALA A 20 -25.49 -8.35 4.72
N LEU A 21 -25.07 -7.26 5.38
CA LEU A 21 -23.66 -7.00 5.69
C LEU A 21 -23.11 -8.03 6.66
N GLY A 22 -23.87 -8.42 7.69
CA GLY A 22 -23.51 -9.47 8.65
C GLY A 22 -23.35 -10.83 7.97
N ALA A 23 -24.29 -11.24 7.13
CA ALA A 23 -24.22 -12.49 6.38
C ALA A 23 -23.03 -12.51 5.40
N LYS A 24 -22.77 -11.41 4.70
CA LYS A 24 -21.60 -11.25 3.84
C LYS A 24 -20.30 -11.35 4.64
N TYR A 25 -20.24 -10.75 5.82
CA TYR A 25 -19.08 -10.82 6.70
C TYR A 25 -18.81 -12.25 7.19
N GLN A 26 -19.85 -12.98 7.61
CA GLN A 26 -19.72 -14.38 8.02
C GLN A 26 -19.22 -15.25 6.85
N LYS A 27 -19.80 -15.09 5.66
CA LYS A 27 -19.33 -15.81 4.48
C LYS A 27 -17.87 -15.54 4.15
N LEU A 28 -17.41 -14.28 4.26
CA LEU A 28 -16.00 -13.93 4.05
C LEU A 28 -15.09 -14.54 5.11
N LYS A 29 -15.56 -14.65 6.36
CA LYS A 29 -14.79 -15.26 7.47
C LYS A 29 -14.60 -16.77 7.29
N GLU A 30 -15.55 -17.44 6.66
CA GLU A 30 -15.53 -18.90 6.39
C GLU A 30 -14.88 -19.24 5.04
N GLN A 31 -14.66 -18.23 4.20
CA GLN A 31 -14.07 -18.42 2.88
C GLN A 31 -12.60 -18.83 3.01
N LYS A 32 -12.23 -19.95 2.36
CA LYS A 32 -10.82 -20.30 2.19
C LYS A 32 -10.16 -19.24 1.29
N LEU A 33 -9.19 -18.52 1.83
CA LEU A 33 -8.43 -17.53 1.07
C LEU A 33 -7.48 -18.23 0.10
N SER A 34 -7.50 -17.78 -1.14
CA SER A 34 -6.52 -18.18 -2.17
C SER A 34 -5.75 -16.94 -2.57
N LEU A 35 -4.66 -16.67 -1.87
CA LEU A 35 -3.80 -15.51 -2.12
C LEU A 35 -2.76 -15.85 -3.19
N PRO A 36 -2.29 -14.87 -3.97
CA PRO A 36 -1.22 -15.08 -4.94
C PRO A 36 0.06 -15.54 -4.26
N HIS A 37 0.85 -16.33 -4.99
CA HIS A 37 2.20 -16.68 -4.52
C HIS A 37 3.01 -15.40 -4.32
N GLY A 38 3.64 -15.26 -3.15
CA GLY A 38 4.39 -14.06 -2.81
C GLY A 38 3.54 -12.91 -2.26
N PHE A 39 2.27 -13.16 -1.87
CA PHE A 39 1.46 -12.16 -1.16
C PHE A 39 2.20 -11.59 0.03
N THR A 40 2.16 -10.27 0.19
CA THR A 40 2.83 -9.56 1.27
C THR A 40 1.88 -8.68 2.08
N VAL A 41 2.22 -8.51 3.36
CA VAL A 41 1.64 -7.50 4.25
C VAL A 41 2.64 -6.37 4.38
N THR A 42 2.21 -5.13 4.14
CA THR A 42 3.00 -3.94 4.41
C THR A 42 2.53 -3.30 5.71
N ALA A 43 3.46 -3.16 6.66
CA ALA A 43 3.25 -2.32 7.83
C ALA A 43 3.34 -0.85 7.41
N HIS A 44 2.20 -0.15 7.38
CA HIS A 44 2.17 1.30 7.21
C HIS A 44 2.89 1.96 8.38
N THR A 45 3.59 3.04 8.13
CA THR A 45 4.22 3.83 9.20
C THR A 45 3.25 4.08 10.37
N GLY A 46 3.74 4.09 11.61
CA GLY A 46 2.88 4.15 12.80
C GLY A 46 2.14 2.85 13.13
N CYS A 47 2.57 1.71 12.57
CA CYS A 47 1.94 0.42 12.81
C CYS A 47 1.95 0.03 14.29
N ASP A 48 0.89 -0.68 14.70
CA ASP A 48 0.72 -1.20 16.07
C ASP A 48 0.83 -0.09 17.15
N GLY A 49 0.44 1.17 16.80
CA GLY A 49 0.41 2.32 17.71
C GLY A 49 1.74 3.03 17.93
N SER A 50 2.78 2.71 17.15
CA SER A 50 4.05 3.44 17.18
C SER A 50 3.93 4.82 16.52
N PRO A 51 4.85 5.78 16.77
CA PRO A 51 4.86 7.06 16.06
C PRO A 51 5.11 6.88 14.56
N ASP A 52 4.46 7.71 13.73
CA ASP A 52 4.68 7.70 12.28
C ASP A 52 6.14 8.08 11.93
N ASN A 53 6.70 7.47 10.89
CA ASN A 53 8.01 7.77 10.32
C ASN A 53 9.16 7.80 11.36
N SER A 54 9.12 6.86 12.31
CA SER A 54 10.04 6.76 13.45
C SER A 54 10.84 5.46 13.45
N ILE A 55 11.93 5.44 14.18
CA ILE A 55 12.70 4.23 14.46
C ILE A 55 11.83 3.20 15.20
N GLU A 56 10.96 3.64 16.10
CA GLU A 56 10.05 2.78 16.86
C GLU A 56 9.07 2.05 15.94
N SER A 57 8.57 2.71 14.89
CA SER A 57 7.71 2.07 13.88
C SER A 57 8.46 0.97 13.11
N ILE A 58 9.69 1.27 12.71
CA ILE A 58 10.57 0.31 12.03
C ILE A 58 10.88 -0.89 12.93
N GLN A 59 11.27 -0.63 14.20
CA GLN A 59 11.53 -1.66 15.21
C GLN A 59 10.32 -2.56 15.43
N ARG A 60 9.13 -1.95 15.53
CA ARG A 60 7.87 -2.66 15.73
C ARG A 60 7.57 -3.59 14.56
N ALA A 61 7.72 -3.11 13.33
CA ALA A 61 7.49 -3.90 12.13
C ALA A 61 8.49 -5.08 12.02
N ILE A 62 9.79 -4.85 12.30
CA ILE A 62 10.81 -5.90 12.34
C ILE A 62 10.48 -6.93 13.42
N PHE A 63 10.16 -6.49 14.65
CA PHE A 63 9.79 -7.38 15.76
C PHE A 63 8.58 -8.27 15.43
N LEU A 64 7.61 -7.74 14.69
CA LEU A 64 6.44 -8.48 14.23
C LEU A 64 6.72 -9.41 13.05
N ASN A 65 7.94 -9.41 12.49
CA ASN A 65 8.31 -10.11 11.27
C ASN A 65 7.39 -9.78 10.08
N VAL A 66 7.03 -8.50 9.92
CA VAL A 66 6.22 -8.06 8.79
C VAL A 66 7.08 -8.10 7.52
N PRO A 67 6.59 -8.65 6.41
CA PRO A 67 7.38 -8.75 5.17
C PRO A 67 7.85 -7.41 4.60
N VAL A 68 7.03 -6.36 4.71
CA VAL A 68 7.32 -5.04 4.13
C VAL A 68 7.06 -3.94 5.16
N ILE A 69 7.99 -2.98 5.26
CA ILE A 69 7.84 -1.75 6.06
C ILE A 69 7.62 -0.59 5.10
N GLU A 70 6.63 0.25 5.37
CA GLU A 70 6.38 1.45 4.60
C GLU A 70 6.71 2.69 5.43
N ASN A 71 7.38 3.67 4.79
CA ASN A 71 7.65 4.99 5.33
C ASN A 71 7.53 6.05 4.24
N ASP A 72 7.05 7.23 4.64
CA ASP A 72 6.96 8.42 3.78
C ASP A 72 8.34 9.05 3.60
N LEU A 73 8.81 9.20 2.37
CA LEU A 73 10.13 9.73 2.05
C LEU A 73 10.02 11.13 1.43
N THR A 74 10.63 12.10 2.08
CA THR A 74 10.70 13.50 1.63
C THR A 74 12.10 14.07 1.82
N LEU A 75 12.29 15.37 1.58
CA LEU A 75 13.54 16.08 1.75
C LEU A 75 13.42 17.19 2.79
N ARG A 76 14.50 17.45 3.51
CA ARG A 76 14.69 18.70 4.26
C ARG A 76 14.94 19.86 3.30
N ALA A 77 14.95 21.09 3.84
CA ALA A 77 15.22 22.29 3.08
C ALA A 77 16.63 22.30 2.42
N ASP A 78 17.60 21.61 3.02
CA ASP A 78 18.95 21.43 2.50
C ASP A 78 19.10 20.28 1.49
N GLY A 79 17.99 19.60 1.17
CA GLY A 79 17.95 18.45 0.27
C GLY A 79 18.29 17.10 0.92
N THR A 80 18.48 17.04 2.24
CA THR A 80 18.73 15.79 2.96
C THR A 80 17.49 14.90 2.96
N PRO A 81 17.54 13.62 2.50
CA PRO A 81 16.42 12.69 2.55
C PRO A 81 16.09 12.27 3.98
N VAL A 82 14.78 12.34 4.32
CA VAL A 82 14.24 11.98 5.64
C VAL A 82 12.89 11.27 5.53
N PHE A 83 12.54 10.50 6.55
CA PHE A 83 11.19 9.97 6.70
C PHE A 83 10.30 10.98 7.43
N MET A 84 9.30 11.48 6.73
CA MET A 84 8.26 12.38 7.24
C MET A 84 7.10 12.48 6.25
N HIS A 85 5.87 12.56 6.77
CA HIS A 85 4.68 12.76 5.92
C HIS A 85 4.47 14.25 5.62
N ALA A 86 5.27 14.79 4.71
CA ALA A 86 5.18 16.19 4.26
C ALA A 86 5.84 16.33 2.88
N GLU A 87 5.48 17.37 2.13
CA GLU A 87 6.18 17.73 0.89
C GLU A 87 7.57 18.34 1.19
N SER A 88 7.75 18.91 2.38
CA SER A 88 9.04 19.38 2.89
C SER A 88 9.09 19.21 4.41
N ALA A 89 10.19 18.68 4.90
CA ALA A 89 10.37 18.40 6.33
C ALA A 89 10.93 19.59 7.13
N GLY A 90 11.23 20.72 6.50
CA GLY A 90 12.03 21.78 7.15
C GLY A 90 13.36 21.17 7.61
N ASP A 91 13.66 21.26 8.93
CA ASP A 91 14.84 20.63 9.54
C ASP A 91 14.48 19.33 10.30
N GLY A 92 13.23 18.87 10.20
CA GLY A 92 12.70 17.69 10.91
C GLY A 92 12.91 16.35 10.20
N GLY A 93 12.22 15.33 10.70
CA GLY A 93 12.18 13.98 10.15
C GLY A 93 13.35 13.09 10.57
N LEU A 94 13.11 11.77 10.53
CA LEU A 94 14.14 10.75 10.76
C LEU A 94 15.07 10.69 9.54
N LEU A 95 16.38 10.80 9.76
CA LEU A 95 17.36 10.71 8.67
C LEU A 95 17.22 9.38 7.91
N PHE A 96 17.00 9.48 6.60
CA PHE A 96 16.83 8.31 5.74
C PHE A 96 18.04 7.38 5.82
N ALA A 97 19.26 7.93 5.79
CA ALA A 97 20.48 7.15 5.89
C ALA A 97 20.56 6.33 7.19
N GLU A 98 20.21 6.94 8.34
CA GLU A 98 20.20 6.24 9.63
C GLU A 98 19.19 5.10 9.64
N ALA A 99 17.97 5.35 9.14
CA ALA A 99 16.95 4.32 9.01
C ALA A 99 17.39 3.15 8.13
N GLN A 100 18.07 3.44 6.99
CA GLN A 100 18.58 2.41 6.10
C GLN A 100 19.63 1.52 6.79
N TYR A 101 20.59 2.13 7.48
CA TYR A 101 21.60 1.38 8.24
C TYR A 101 20.97 0.57 9.37
N TYR A 102 19.98 1.14 10.06
CA TYR A 102 19.25 0.41 11.11
C TYR A 102 18.56 -0.84 10.54
N ILE A 103 17.82 -0.71 9.44
CA ILE A 103 17.12 -1.83 8.79
C ILE A 103 18.10 -2.90 8.32
N ALA A 104 19.19 -2.50 7.67
CA ALA A 104 20.23 -3.42 7.19
C ALA A 104 20.88 -4.23 8.33
N SER A 105 21.08 -3.59 9.49
CA SER A 105 21.70 -4.23 10.66
C SER A 105 20.76 -5.14 11.45
N ASN A 106 19.44 -4.91 11.37
CA ASN A 106 18.44 -5.60 12.23
C ASN A 106 17.54 -6.57 11.48
N SER A 107 17.59 -6.61 10.14
CA SER A 107 16.85 -7.58 9.35
C SER A 107 17.55 -7.89 8.03
N SER A 108 17.63 -9.19 7.71
CA SER A 108 18.14 -9.66 6.41
C SER A 108 17.06 -9.85 5.35
N THR A 109 15.78 -9.83 5.72
CA THR A 109 14.68 -10.25 4.84
C THR A 109 13.62 -9.19 4.59
N VAL A 110 13.45 -8.20 5.49
CA VAL A 110 12.40 -7.19 5.35
C VAL A 110 12.61 -6.36 4.09
N LEU A 111 11.52 -6.15 3.35
CA LEU A 111 11.46 -5.24 2.22
C LEU A 111 11.01 -3.85 2.69
N GLN A 112 11.29 -2.84 1.89
CA GLN A 112 10.87 -1.47 2.17
C GLN A 112 10.03 -0.92 1.03
N ASN A 113 8.87 -0.38 1.37
CA ASN A 113 8.08 0.50 0.54
C ASN A 113 8.43 1.95 0.91
N LEU A 114 9.13 2.64 0.04
CA LEU A 114 9.50 4.05 0.17
C LEU A 114 8.44 4.89 -0.56
N ASP A 115 7.49 5.48 0.20
CA ASP A 115 6.41 6.28 -0.37
C ASP A 115 6.89 7.70 -0.66
N LEU A 116 7.21 7.98 -1.93
CA LEU A 116 7.79 9.25 -2.37
C LEU A 116 6.77 10.40 -2.23
N LYS A 117 7.16 11.45 -1.50
CA LYS A 117 6.42 12.72 -1.42
C LYS A 117 6.98 13.77 -2.34
N VAL A 118 8.26 13.64 -2.72
CA VAL A 118 9.01 14.52 -3.63
C VAL A 118 9.82 13.69 -4.63
N PHE A 119 10.25 14.31 -5.73
CA PHE A 119 10.94 13.63 -6.84
C PHE A 119 12.27 14.31 -7.21
N GLU A 120 12.84 15.03 -6.26
CA GLU A 120 14.19 15.56 -6.30
C GLU A 120 15.16 14.59 -5.61
N ASN A 121 16.45 14.70 -5.90
CA ASN A 121 17.54 13.92 -5.29
C ASN A 121 17.34 12.39 -5.28
N LEU A 122 16.64 11.85 -6.28
CA LEU A 122 16.37 10.41 -6.39
C LEU A 122 17.66 9.57 -6.56
N ASP A 123 18.68 10.13 -7.20
CA ASP A 123 20.02 9.54 -7.32
C ASP A 123 20.72 9.43 -5.96
N GLN A 124 20.60 10.44 -5.10
CA GLN A 124 21.10 10.42 -3.73
C GLN A 124 20.34 9.37 -2.90
N ILE A 125 19.01 9.30 -3.03
CA ILE A 125 18.18 8.27 -2.36
C ILE A 125 18.65 6.87 -2.76
N GLN A 126 18.79 6.58 -4.07
CA GLN A 126 19.30 5.30 -4.54
C GLN A 126 20.72 5.01 -4.03
N SER A 127 21.60 6.03 -4.01
CA SER A 127 22.95 5.88 -3.49
C SER A 127 22.99 5.48 -2.01
N ILE A 128 22.11 6.06 -1.18
CA ILE A 128 21.99 5.70 0.24
C ILE A 128 21.53 4.25 0.38
N VAL A 129 20.48 3.83 -0.35
CA VAL A 129 19.98 2.45 -0.36
C VAL A 129 21.09 1.47 -0.77
N LYS A 130 21.86 1.82 -1.81
CA LYS A 130 22.97 1.00 -2.32
C LYS A 130 24.11 0.88 -1.30
N LYS A 131 24.50 1.97 -0.65
CA LYS A 131 25.53 1.98 0.39
C LYS A 131 25.13 1.15 1.62
N ALA A 132 23.84 1.11 1.95
CA ALA A 132 23.31 0.26 3.01
C ALA A 132 23.15 -1.23 2.60
N GLY A 133 23.45 -1.60 1.34
CA GLY A 133 23.30 -2.98 0.83
C GLY A 133 21.84 -3.41 0.66
N LEU A 134 20.92 -2.47 0.44
CA LEU A 134 19.48 -2.70 0.39
C LEU A 134 18.88 -2.64 -1.02
N ILE A 135 19.71 -2.49 -2.07
CA ILE A 135 19.24 -2.65 -3.46
C ILE A 135 18.64 -4.05 -3.62
N GLY A 136 17.46 -4.13 -4.27
CA GLY A 136 16.67 -5.37 -4.35
C GLY A 136 15.76 -5.64 -3.13
N ARG A 137 15.89 -4.82 -2.07
CA ARG A 137 15.02 -4.87 -0.89
C ARG A 137 14.14 -3.62 -0.71
N CYS A 138 14.13 -2.73 -1.71
CA CYS A 138 13.32 -1.52 -1.72
C CYS A 138 12.49 -1.44 -2.99
N PHE A 139 11.35 -0.79 -2.89
CA PHE A 139 10.54 -0.32 -4.02
C PHE A 139 9.88 0.99 -3.67
N PHE A 140 9.53 1.78 -4.69
CA PHE A 140 8.82 3.04 -4.49
C PHE A 140 7.31 2.88 -4.67
N THR A 141 6.54 3.63 -3.86
CA THR A 141 5.18 4.06 -4.11
C THR A 141 5.10 5.59 -4.11
N GLY A 142 3.90 6.18 -4.19
CA GLY A 142 3.76 7.64 -4.36
C GLY A 142 4.04 8.12 -5.78
N VAL A 143 4.50 7.25 -6.68
CA VAL A 143 4.87 7.60 -8.05
C VAL A 143 3.62 7.74 -8.93
N GLU A 144 3.31 8.95 -9.36
CA GLU A 144 2.28 9.22 -10.37
C GLU A 144 2.89 9.18 -11.78
N LYS A 145 2.03 9.07 -12.82
CA LYS A 145 2.45 8.94 -14.22
C LYS A 145 3.46 10.01 -14.66
N ASP A 146 3.24 11.25 -14.25
CA ASP A 146 4.07 12.40 -14.66
C ASP A 146 5.49 12.33 -14.06
N ASN A 147 5.67 11.60 -12.96
CA ASN A 147 6.96 11.45 -12.29
C ASN A 147 7.69 10.14 -12.65
N ALA A 148 7.03 9.20 -13.34
CA ALA A 148 7.60 7.90 -13.69
C ALA A 148 8.93 8.02 -14.47
N ALA A 149 9.00 8.97 -15.43
CA ALA A 149 10.21 9.21 -16.21
C ALA A 149 11.40 9.70 -15.33
N LYS A 150 11.13 10.52 -14.29
CA LYS A 150 12.17 10.97 -13.35
C LYS A 150 12.69 9.79 -12.53
N VAL A 151 11.80 8.95 -11.98
CA VAL A 151 12.19 7.75 -11.20
C VAL A 151 13.05 6.84 -12.06
N LYS A 152 12.60 6.51 -13.28
CA LYS A 152 13.34 5.66 -14.21
C LYS A 152 14.73 6.21 -14.57
N LYS A 153 14.87 7.54 -14.66
CA LYS A 153 16.13 8.21 -15.01
C LYS A 153 17.11 8.26 -13.85
N TYR A 154 16.63 8.63 -12.65
CA TYR A 154 17.49 8.98 -11.52
C TYR A 154 17.59 7.92 -10.43
N ALA A 155 16.67 6.94 -10.41
CA ALA A 155 16.73 5.79 -9.50
C ALA A 155 16.38 4.47 -10.22
N PRO A 156 17.10 4.11 -11.32
CA PRO A 156 16.74 2.98 -12.18
C PRO A 156 16.87 1.61 -11.52
N GLU A 157 17.62 1.49 -10.42
CA GLU A 157 17.83 0.21 -9.71
C GLU A 157 16.71 -0.11 -8.71
N ILE A 158 15.78 0.86 -8.44
CA ILE A 158 14.67 0.67 -7.49
C ILE A 158 13.37 0.55 -8.28
N PRO A 159 12.69 -0.60 -8.26
CA PRO A 159 11.40 -0.78 -8.91
C PRO A 159 10.33 0.09 -8.24
N TYR A 160 9.26 0.39 -8.95
CA TYR A 160 8.17 1.20 -8.41
C TYR A 160 6.79 0.73 -8.87
N TYR A 161 5.80 0.99 -8.01
CA TYR A 161 4.40 0.90 -8.34
C TYR A 161 3.88 2.26 -8.80
N LEU A 162 2.97 2.25 -9.77
CA LEU A 162 2.30 3.49 -10.19
C LEU A 162 1.09 3.75 -9.29
N ASN A 163 1.08 4.92 -8.63
CA ASN A 163 -0.09 5.37 -7.87
C ASN A 163 -1.15 5.89 -8.84
N MET A 164 -2.34 5.31 -8.81
CA MET A 164 -3.41 5.68 -9.72
C MET A 164 -4.76 5.87 -9.01
N LYS A 165 -5.48 6.91 -9.44
CA LYS A 165 -6.90 7.11 -9.13
C LYS A 165 -7.72 6.55 -10.30
N LEU A 166 -8.52 5.52 -10.03
CA LEU A 166 -9.34 4.87 -11.05
C LEU A 166 -10.76 5.45 -11.08
N ASN A 167 -11.39 5.38 -12.24
CA ASN A 167 -12.81 5.71 -12.34
C ASN A 167 -13.65 4.58 -11.74
N VAL A 168 -14.29 4.85 -10.59
CA VAL A 168 -15.08 3.87 -9.84
C VAL A 168 -16.24 3.26 -10.64
N LEU A 169 -16.79 4.00 -11.61
CA LEU A 169 -17.87 3.52 -12.48
C LEU A 169 -17.38 2.53 -13.54
N ARG A 170 -16.08 2.47 -13.78
CA ARG A 170 -15.46 1.63 -14.81
C ARG A 170 -14.65 0.45 -14.24
N LEU A 171 -14.73 0.17 -12.94
CA LEU A 171 -13.98 -0.93 -12.31
C LEU A 171 -14.42 -2.35 -12.73
N ARG A 172 -15.46 -2.46 -13.55
CA ARG A 172 -15.90 -3.71 -14.19
C ARG A 172 -15.70 -3.71 -15.71
N ASP A 173 -15.30 -2.60 -16.28
CA ASP A 173 -15.02 -2.42 -17.71
C ASP A 173 -13.62 -2.96 -18.02
N LYS A 174 -13.57 -4.17 -18.61
CA LYS A 174 -12.30 -4.85 -18.90
C LYS A 174 -11.45 -4.10 -19.94
N GLU A 175 -12.03 -3.34 -20.86
CA GLU A 175 -11.27 -2.55 -21.83
C GLU A 175 -10.56 -1.39 -21.13
N TYR A 176 -11.27 -0.67 -20.26
CA TYR A 176 -10.68 0.37 -19.41
C TYR A 176 -9.55 -0.18 -18.54
N LEU A 177 -9.74 -1.34 -17.92
CA LEU A 177 -8.74 -1.95 -17.07
C LEU A 177 -7.52 -2.45 -17.85
N ARG A 178 -7.70 -2.96 -19.07
CA ARG A 178 -6.59 -3.33 -19.96
C ARG A 178 -5.81 -2.11 -20.40
N TRP A 179 -6.49 -1.06 -20.82
CA TRP A 179 -5.85 0.22 -21.12
C TRP A 179 -5.05 0.73 -19.92
N THR A 180 -5.62 0.67 -18.70
CA THR A 180 -4.92 1.05 -17.47
C THR A 180 -3.66 0.21 -17.26
N ALA A 181 -3.73 -1.09 -17.46
CA ALA A 181 -2.58 -1.98 -17.33
C ALA A 181 -1.49 -1.69 -18.38
N ASP A 182 -1.88 -1.35 -19.61
CA ASP A 182 -0.94 -0.98 -20.67
C ASP A 182 -0.23 0.35 -20.33
N GLU A 183 -0.93 1.33 -19.74
CA GLU A 183 -0.34 2.58 -19.24
C GLU A 183 0.70 2.32 -18.15
N ILE A 184 0.42 1.40 -17.20
CA ILE A 184 1.35 1.01 -16.13
C ILE A 184 2.61 0.37 -16.73
N LYS A 185 2.46 -0.53 -17.68
CA LYS A 185 3.60 -1.17 -18.37
C LYS A 185 4.42 -0.16 -19.16
N HIS A 186 3.76 0.75 -19.86
CA HIS A 186 4.44 1.80 -20.64
C HIS A 186 5.26 2.71 -19.71
N ALA A 187 4.72 3.05 -18.54
CA ALA A 187 5.46 3.78 -17.53
C ALA A 187 6.69 3.00 -17.00
N GLY A 188 6.72 1.68 -17.14
CA GLY A 188 7.80 0.80 -16.62
C GLY A 188 7.60 0.41 -15.16
N ALA A 189 6.42 0.59 -14.61
CA ALA A 189 6.09 0.20 -13.25
C ALA A 189 5.82 -1.31 -13.14
N VAL A 190 6.09 -1.89 -11.96
CA VAL A 190 5.86 -3.32 -11.68
C VAL A 190 4.41 -3.65 -11.35
N GLY A 191 3.58 -2.63 -11.12
CA GLY A 191 2.17 -2.80 -10.78
C GLY A 191 1.48 -1.48 -10.43
N ILE A 192 0.25 -1.63 -9.95
CA ILE A 192 -0.56 -0.52 -9.45
C ILE A 192 -0.53 -0.46 -7.93
N ASN A 193 -0.38 0.75 -7.36
CA ASN A 193 -0.65 1.03 -5.96
C ASN A 193 -1.87 1.96 -5.87
N CYS A 194 -2.97 1.49 -5.29
CA CYS A 194 -4.20 2.25 -5.26
C CYS A 194 -4.96 2.13 -3.94
N LYS A 195 -5.86 3.09 -3.70
CA LYS A 195 -6.75 3.00 -2.55
C LYS A 195 -7.65 1.76 -2.68
N TYR A 196 -7.85 1.02 -1.59
CA TYR A 196 -8.68 -0.20 -1.58
C TYR A 196 -10.09 -0.02 -2.15
N THR A 197 -10.61 1.22 -2.18
CA THR A 197 -11.91 1.54 -2.77
C THR A 197 -11.96 1.35 -4.28
N TYR A 198 -10.82 1.29 -4.95
CA TYR A 198 -10.69 0.99 -6.39
C TYR A 198 -10.52 -0.51 -6.67
N LEU A 199 -10.37 -1.35 -5.61
CA LEU A 199 -10.15 -2.77 -5.79
C LEU A 199 -11.41 -3.46 -6.28
N SER A 200 -11.26 -4.27 -7.32
CA SER A 200 -12.28 -5.16 -7.85
C SER A 200 -11.64 -6.46 -8.33
N LYS A 201 -12.43 -7.53 -8.42
CA LYS A 201 -11.95 -8.81 -8.96
C LYS A 201 -11.42 -8.64 -10.38
N ALA A 202 -12.14 -7.87 -11.22
CA ALA A 202 -11.73 -7.60 -12.60
C ALA A 202 -10.40 -6.83 -12.68
N LEU A 203 -10.15 -5.88 -11.76
CA LEU A 203 -8.86 -5.18 -11.70
C LEU A 203 -7.72 -6.16 -11.43
N VAL A 204 -7.85 -7.00 -10.39
CA VAL A 204 -6.81 -7.97 -10.04
C VAL A 204 -6.56 -8.94 -11.19
N GLU A 205 -7.62 -9.52 -11.77
CA GLU A 205 -7.52 -10.44 -12.91
C GLU A 205 -6.77 -9.80 -14.09
N VAL A 206 -7.17 -8.60 -14.51
CA VAL A 206 -6.55 -7.91 -15.66
C VAL A 206 -5.09 -7.54 -15.38
N MET A 207 -4.76 -7.09 -14.16
CA MET A 207 -3.37 -6.81 -13.79
C MET A 207 -2.52 -8.08 -13.84
N HIS A 208 -2.99 -9.17 -13.25
CA HIS A 208 -2.29 -10.46 -13.26
C HIS A 208 -2.16 -11.04 -14.69
N GLU A 209 -3.19 -10.94 -15.56
CA GLU A 209 -3.11 -11.31 -16.97
C GLU A 209 -1.98 -10.58 -17.72
N ARG A 210 -1.61 -9.38 -17.24
CA ARG A 210 -0.54 -8.54 -17.81
C ARG A 210 0.80 -8.67 -17.07
N GLY A 211 0.89 -9.55 -16.06
CA GLY A 211 2.09 -9.72 -15.23
C GLY A 211 2.37 -8.52 -14.33
N LEU A 212 1.34 -7.79 -13.92
CA LEU A 212 1.42 -6.64 -13.02
C LEU A 212 0.87 -6.97 -11.64
N SER A 213 1.52 -6.49 -10.59
CA SER A 213 1.08 -6.65 -9.21
C SER A 213 0.05 -5.59 -8.79
N VAL A 214 -0.78 -5.94 -7.81
CA VAL A 214 -1.79 -5.03 -7.22
C VAL A 214 -1.49 -4.82 -5.75
N SER A 215 -1.10 -3.61 -5.38
CA SER A 215 -0.91 -3.14 -4.01
C SER A 215 -2.04 -2.20 -3.60
N VAL A 216 -2.58 -2.37 -2.39
CA VAL A 216 -3.69 -1.53 -1.90
C VAL A 216 -3.46 -0.99 -0.50
N TRP A 217 -3.96 0.22 -0.23
CA TRP A 217 -3.80 0.97 1.02
C TRP A 217 -5.04 1.80 1.38
N THR A 218 -5.23 2.22 2.65
CA THR A 218 -4.78 1.62 3.89
C THR A 218 -5.95 0.83 4.47
N VAL A 219 -5.72 -0.41 4.89
CA VAL A 219 -6.79 -1.37 5.25
C VAL A 219 -6.61 -1.78 6.72
N ASP A 220 -7.31 -1.10 7.66
CA ASP A 220 -7.04 -1.23 9.09
C ASP A 220 -8.09 -2.02 9.88
N LYS A 221 -9.31 -2.18 9.31
CA LYS A 221 -10.43 -2.81 10.01
C LYS A 221 -10.63 -4.25 9.55
N LYS A 222 -10.81 -5.18 10.50
CA LYS A 222 -10.99 -6.62 10.23
C LYS A 222 -12.02 -6.95 9.14
N PRO A 223 -13.24 -6.38 9.13
CA PRO A 223 -14.22 -6.64 8.07
C PRO A 223 -13.73 -6.22 6.69
N LEU A 224 -12.99 -5.09 6.63
CA LEU A 224 -12.42 -4.57 5.41
C LEU A 224 -11.23 -5.41 4.95
N MET A 225 -10.39 -5.89 5.86
CA MET A 225 -9.30 -6.82 5.56
C MET A 225 -9.83 -8.10 4.88
N LEU A 226 -10.84 -8.74 5.46
CA LEU A 226 -11.47 -9.93 4.88
C LEU A 226 -12.07 -9.65 3.50
N TYR A 227 -12.71 -8.50 3.33
CA TYR A 227 -13.26 -8.09 2.04
C TYR A 227 -12.16 -7.88 0.99
N VAL A 228 -11.09 -7.18 1.32
CA VAL A 228 -9.95 -6.93 0.43
C VAL A 228 -9.21 -8.23 0.10
N LEU A 229 -8.96 -9.08 1.10
CA LEU A 229 -8.34 -10.40 0.90
C LEU A 229 -9.13 -11.29 -0.06
N SER A 230 -10.47 -11.16 -0.11
CA SER A 230 -11.32 -11.94 -1.02
C SER A 230 -11.11 -11.63 -2.52
N PHE A 231 -10.44 -10.52 -2.84
CA PHE A 231 -10.04 -10.17 -4.21
C PHE A 231 -8.64 -10.66 -4.58
N ALA A 232 -7.88 -11.17 -3.60
CA ALA A 232 -6.52 -11.68 -3.77
C ALA A 232 -5.53 -10.66 -4.41
N PRO A 233 -5.38 -9.42 -3.86
CA PRO A 233 -4.30 -8.53 -4.28
C PRO A 233 -2.94 -9.12 -3.91
N ASP A 234 -1.84 -8.54 -4.41
CA ASP A 234 -0.49 -9.01 -4.12
C ASP A 234 0.08 -8.40 -2.83
N ASN A 235 -0.42 -7.21 -2.45
CA ASN A 235 0.01 -6.53 -1.23
C ASN A 235 -1.15 -5.77 -0.57
N ILE A 236 -1.14 -5.76 0.76
CA ILE A 236 -2.05 -4.93 1.56
C ILE A 236 -1.24 -4.14 2.58
N THR A 237 -1.34 -2.80 2.51
CA THR A 237 -0.77 -1.88 3.48
C THR A 237 -1.76 -1.62 4.62
N THR A 238 -1.30 -1.76 5.87
CA THR A 238 -2.13 -1.63 7.07
C THR A 238 -1.35 -1.08 8.27
N ARG A 239 -2.01 -0.33 9.15
CA ARG A 239 -1.50 0.03 10.48
C ARG A 239 -1.65 -1.10 11.52
N ASN A 240 -2.41 -2.16 11.18
CA ASN A 240 -2.65 -3.33 12.03
C ASN A 240 -2.08 -4.62 11.41
N PRO A 241 -0.75 -4.71 11.16
CA PRO A 241 -0.15 -5.86 10.47
C PRO A 241 -0.33 -7.16 11.26
N ARG A 242 -0.27 -7.13 12.59
CA ARG A 242 -0.53 -8.30 13.46
C ARG A 242 -1.91 -8.90 13.19
N LEU A 243 -2.94 -8.04 13.11
CA LEU A 243 -4.30 -8.50 12.83
C LEU A 243 -4.39 -9.10 11.42
N LEU A 244 -3.86 -8.40 10.41
CA LEU A 244 -3.93 -8.89 9.03
C LEU A 244 -3.19 -10.22 8.85
N MET A 245 -1.98 -10.36 9.42
CA MET A 245 -1.22 -11.61 9.39
C MET A 245 -1.94 -12.76 10.09
N SER A 246 -2.74 -12.49 11.13
CA SER A 246 -3.55 -13.53 11.80
C SER A 246 -4.73 -14.04 10.95
N LEU A 247 -5.13 -13.31 9.92
CA LEU A 247 -6.24 -13.68 9.03
C LEU A 247 -5.81 -14.51 7.82
N ILE A 248 -4.51 -14.58 7.55
CA ILE A 248 -3.94 -15.28 6.37
C ILE A 248 -3.18 -16.56 6.72
N LYS A 249 -3.18 -16.92 8.00
CA LYS A 249 -2.57 -18.16 8.51
C LYS A 249 -3.45 -19.37 8.28
#